data_f9108871e1c9f40c5343a866afdaa07a
#
_entry.id   f9108871e1c9f40c5343a866afdaa07a
#
_cell.length_a   1.000
_cell.length_b   1.000
_cell.length_c   1.000
_cell.angle_alpha   90.00
_cell.angle_beta   90.00
_cell.angle_gamma   90.00
#
_symmetry.space_group_name_H-M   'P 1'
#
loop_
_entity.id
_entity.type
_entity.pdbx_description
1 polymer ?
#
loop_
_entity_poly.entity_id
_entity_poly.type
_entity_poly.pdbx_seq_one_letter_code
_entity_poly.pdbx_strand_id
1 'polypeptide(L)'
;MTLLLDTSLPTAGRLDGRTVVVLHAHPDDEAVFTGATVRRLADRGARVVLVTATAGEMGTPRFAVDDIAAVRRAELERAAEELGVARLVLLGRRDSGLPGWESTAHPDALLRADLRALGTTLARLVEREQAEAVVTYDADGIYGHPDHVAVHLVGRYAAGLTGRTVYESTVDREHLHFAGAHVLDAATASVRGTRYGRVTAEITTALAATPSELAAKRRAMAAHTSQIDPAELDDPGFADAYELEWFVRRGPAGLLDELGNVHALA
;
A
#
# COMPACT_ATOMS: atom_id res chain seq x y z
N MET A 1 -40.42 -14.56 16.12
CA MET A 1 -39.23 -15.41 15.86
C MET A 1 -38.14 -14.47 15.38
N THR A 2 -37.32 -13.97 16.32
CA THR A 2 -36.26 -12.99 16.03
C THR A 2 -35.07 -13.77 15.50
N LEU A 3 -34.76 -13.60 14.23
CA LEU A 3 -33.50 -14.08 13.64
C LEU A 3 -32.36 -13.27 14.28
N LEU A 4 -31.58 -13.92 15.15
CA LEU A 4 -30.28 -13.43 15.55
C LEU A 4 -29.35 -13.63 14.34
N LEU A 5 -29.06 -12.55 13.62
CA LEU A 5 -27.95 -12.53 12.69
C LEU A 5 -26.65 -12.63 13.54
N ASP A 6 -26.02 -13.79 13.48
CA ASP A 6 -24.66 -13.96 14.05
C ASP A 6 -23.71 -13.17 13.15
N THR A 7 -23.33 -11.97 13.59
CA THR A 7 -22.36 -11.10 12.90
C THR A 7 -20.91 -11.37 13.37
N SER A 8 -20.65 -12.51 14.03
CA SER A 8 -19.30 -12.92 14.32
C SER A 8 -18.61 -13.28 12.99
N LEU A 9 -17.79 -12.36 12.47
CA LEU A 9 -16.80 -12.68 11.45
C LEU A 9 -15.98 -13.88 11.96
N PRO A 10 -15.69 -14.87 11.11
CA PRO A 10 -14.87 -15.99 11.53
C PRO A 10 -13.57 -15.44 12.13
N THR A 11 -13.27 -15.82 13.36
CA THR A 11 -12.00 -15.55 14.01
C THR A 11 -10.91 -16.23 13.18
N ALA A 12 -10.38 -15.50 12.20
CA ALA A 12 -9.27 -15.97 11.41
C ALA A 12 -8.11 -16.26 12.36
N GLY A 13 -7.49 -17.42 12.20
CA GLY A 13 -6.47 -17.93 13.10
C GLY A 13 -5.26 -16.99 13.22
N ARG A 14 -4.44 -17.25 14.23
CA ARG A 14 -3.13 -16.59 14.38
C ARG A 14 -2.24 -16.90 13.18
N LEU A 15 -1.39 -15.93 12.84
CA LEU A 15 -0.45 -15.99 11.71
C LEU A 15 1.01 -16.03 12.21
N ASP A 16 1.24 -16.54 13.42
CA ASP A 16 2.57 -16.63 14.01
C ASP A 16 3.52 -17.41 13.10
N GLY A 17 4.69 -16.86 12.86
CA GLY A 17 5.71 -17.45 11.99
C GLY A 17 5.50 -17.23 10.49
N ARG A 18 4.40 -16.60 10.07
CA ARG A 18 4.17 -16.24 8.67
C ARG A 18 4.71 -14.84 8.39
N THR A 19 5.26 -14.65 7.21
CA THR A 19 5.86 -13.37 6.80
C THR A 19 5.26 -12.88 5.48
N VAL A 20 5.07 -11.56 5.36
CA VAL A 20 4.70 -10.88 4.13
C VAL A 20 5.67 -9.74 3.85
N VAL A 21 6.02 -9.54 2.59
CA VAL A 21 6.75 -8.36 2.11
C VAL A 21 5.75 -7.44 1.46
N VAL A 22 5.67 -6.19 1.93
CA VAL A 22 4.80 -5.14 1.38
C VAL A 22 5.70 -4.09 0.76
N LEU A 23 5.57 -3.85 -0.54
CA LEU A 23 6.41 -2.94 -1.32
C LEU A 23 5.62 -1.74 -1.80
N HIS A 24 6.07 -0.54 -1.41
CA HIS A 24 5.53 0.75 -1.80
C HIS A 24 6.56 1.65 -2.46
N ALA A 25 6.11 2.68 -3.18
CA ALA A 25 6.97 3.63 -3.87
C ALA A 25 7.47 4.73 -2.93
N HIS A 26 6.56 5.37 -2.20
CA HIS A 26 6.84 6.54 -1.38
C HIS A 26 6.38 6.35 0.07
N PRO A 27 6.95 7.09 1.02
CA PRO A 27 6.36 7.25 2.35
C PRO A 27 4.98 7.88 2.24
N ASP A 28 3.97 7.32 2.89
CA ASP A 28 2.53 7.56 2.94
C ASP A 28 1.69 6.50 2.20
N ASP A 29 2.18 5.92 1.13
CA ASP A 29 1.47 4.88 0.37
C ASP A 29 1.08 3.67 1.24
N GLU A 30 1.94 3.27 2.18
CA GLU A 30 1.70 2.13 3.07
C GLU A 30 0.49 2.38 3.98
N ALA A 31 0.35 3.62 4.44
CA ALA A 31 -0.76 4.01 5.29
C ALA A 31 -2.06 4.15 4.49
N VAL A 32 -1.99 4.74 3.30
CA VAL A 32 -3.16 5.01 2.44
C VAL A 32 -3.73 3.73 1.85
N PHE A 33 -2.89 2.89 1.24
CA PHE A 33 -3.36 1.77 0.41
C PHE A 33 -3.41 0.42 1.11
N THR A 34 -2.65 0.24 2.19
CA THR A 34 -2.50 -1.07 2.85
C THR A 34 -2.49 -1.01 4.39
N GLY A 35 -2.77 0.15 4.98
CA GLY A 35 -2.58 0.37 6.41
C GLY A 35 -3.43 -0.55 7.29
N ALA A 36 -4.69 -0.75 6.97
CA ALA A 36 -5.55 -1.66 7.72
C ALA A 36 -5.14 -3.13 7.56
N THR A 37 -4.74 -3.54 6.34
CA THR A 37 -4.23 -4.88 6.06
C THR A 37 -2.94 -5.16 6.81
N VAL A 38 -1.97 -4.23 6.77
CA VAL A 38 -0.70 -4.33 7.50
C VAL A 38 -0.96 -4.44 9.01
N ARG A 39 -1.84 -3.60 9.55
CA ARG A 39 -2.22 -3.65 10.96
C ARG A 39 -2.85 -4.98 11.33
N ARG A 40 -3.80 -5.49 10.55
CA ARG A 40 -4.43 -6.80 10.77
C ARG A 40 -3.43 -7.94 10.75
N LEU A 41 -2.50 -7.95 9.80
CA LEU A 41 -1.44 -8.94 9.73
C LEU A 41 -0.60 -8.93 11.01
N ALA A 42 -0.15 -7.75 11.45
CA ALA A 42 0.63 -7.58 12.66
C ALA A 42 -0.15 -8.02 13.92
N ASP A 43 -1.41 -7.63 14.07
CA ASP A 43 -2.26 -8.00 15.20
C ASP A 43 -2.51 -9.52 15.29
N ARG A 44 -2.47 -10.22 14.15
CA ARG A 44 -2.58 -11.68 14.10
C ARG A 44 -1.25 -12.41 14.29
N GLY A 45 -0.15 -11.70 14.46
CA GLY A 45 1.17 -12.24 14.71
C GLY A 45 2.02 -12.51 13.47
N ALA A 46 1.58 -12.07 12.28
CA ALA A 46 2.40 -12.14 11.09
C ALA A 46 3.56 -11.13 11.16
N ARG A 47 4.70 -11.52 10.59
CA ARG A 47 5.84 -10.63 10.40
C ARG A 47 5.66 -9.83 9.12
N VAL A 48 5.42 -8.52 9.25
CA VAL A 48 5.33 -7.60 8.11
C VAL A 48 6.70 -6.95 7.88
N VAL A 49 7.21 -7.11 6.66
CA VAL A 49 8.42 -6.41 6.16
C VAL A 49 7.97 -5.37 5.16
N LEU A 50 8.01 -4.11 5.58
CA LEU A 50 7.67 -2.97 4.72
C LEU A 50 8.91 -2.54 3.94
N VAL A 51 8.77 -2.41 2.64
CA VAL A 51 9.82 -1.95 1.72
C VAL A 51 9.31 -0.70 1.01
N THR A 52 10.08 0.39 1.06
CA THR A 52 9.77 1.61 0.33
C THR A 52 10.87 1.91 -0.68
N ALA A 53 10.51 2.20 -1.91
CA ALA A 53 11.49 2.34 -2.99
C ALA A 53 12.28 3.65 -2.92
N THR A 54 11.63 4.74 -2.56
CA THR A 54 12.21 6.10 -2.49
C THR A 54 11.93 6.74 -1.13
N ALA A 55 12.49 7.91 -0.89
CA ALA A 55 12.14 8.73 0.27
C ALA A 55 11.09 9.81 -0.06
N GLY A 56 10.53 9.79 -1.28
CA GLY A 56 9.49 10.73 -1.70
C GLY A 56 9.97 12.17 -1.84
N GLU A 57 11.20 12.37 -2.30
CA GLU A 57 11.88 13.67 -2.33
C GLU A 57 11.22 14.70 -3.23
N MET A 58 10.34 14.25 -4.14
CA MET A 58 9.63 15.12 -5.07
C MET A 58 8.24 15.52 -4.57
N GLY A 59 7.81 15.04 -3.40
CA GLY A 59 6.58 15.47 -2.77
C GLY A 59 6.63 16.95 -2.37
N THR A 60 5.54 17.68 -2.61
CA THR A 60 5.43 19.07 -2.19
C THR A 60 5.04 19.15 -0.72
N PRO A 61 5.91 19.63 0.17
CA PRO A 61 5.58 19.67 1.59
C PRO A 61 4.54 20.76 1.88
N ARG A 62 3.66 20.49 2.84
CA ARG A 62 2.61 21.43 3.30
C ARG A 62 3.16 22.60 4.13
N PHE A 63 4.42 22.50 4.56
CA PHE A 63 5.13 23.53 5.33
C PHE A 63 6.61 23.56 4.92
N ALA A 64 7.29 24.64 5.26
CA ALA A 64 8.71 24.80 4.90
C ALA A 64 9.57 23.74 5.60
N VAL A 65 10.40 23.04 4.83
CA VAL A 65 11.38 22.05 5.31
C VAL A 65 12.68 22.18 4.53
N ASP A 66 13.81 21.95 5.19
CA ASP A 66 15.14 22.02 4.56
C ASP A 66 15.48 20.70 3.84
N ASP A 67 15.07 19.56 4.39
CA ASP A 67 15.29 18.22 3.85
C ASP A 67 13.99 17.40 3.92
N ILE A 68 13.24 17.41 2.82
CA ILE A 68 11.98 16.68 2.72
C ILE A 68 12.18 15.16 2.80
N ALA A 69 13.30 14.63 2.28
CA ALA A 69 13.58 13.21 2.35
C ALA A 69 13.79 12.73 3.79
N ALA A 70 14.51 13.51 4.59
CA ALA A 70 14.70 13.19 6.01
C ALA A 70 13.37 13.28 6.79
N VAL A 71 12.55 14.30 6.51
CA VAL A 71 11.23 14.46 7.15
C VAL A 71 10.34 13.27 6.82
N ARG A 72 10.15 12.95 5.52
CA ARG A 72 9.29 11.85 5.09
C ARG A 72 9.77 10.48 5.58
N ARG A 73 11.07 10.29 5.70
CA ARG A 73 11.61 9.06 6.32
C ARG A 73 11.22 8.94 7.79
N ALA A 74 11.34 10.01 8.56
CA ALA A 74 10.93 10.01 9.97
C ALA A 74 9.40 9.85 10.13
N GLU A 75 8.62 10.35 9.18
CA GLU A 75 7.17 10.14 9.12
C GLU A 75 6.85 8.66 8.84
N LEU A 76 7.51 8.05 7.87
CA LEU A 76 7.39 6.63 7.54
C LEU A 76 7.74 5.72 8.72
N GLU A 77 8.80 6.03 9.46
CA GLU A 77 9.18 5.27 10.66
C GLU A 77 8.06 5.29 11.71
N ARG A 78 7.47 6.45 11.97
CA ARG A 78 6.32 6.57 12.89
C ARG A 78 5.07 5.84 12.37
N ALA A 79 4.76 5.97 11.08
CA ALA A 79 3.63 5.25 10.47
C ALA A 79 3.83 3.74 10.56
N ALA A 80 5.05 3.25 10.29
CA ALA A 80 5.38 1.83 10.40
C ALA A 80 5.21 1.30 11.85
N GLU A 81 5.55 2.09 12.87
CA GLU A 81 5.30 1.75 14.29
C GLU A 81 3.79 1.63 14.58
N GLU A 82 2.98 2.60 14.12
CA GLU A 82 1.51 2.57 14.29
C GLU A 82 0.87 1.35 13.62
N LEU A 83 1.41 0.92 12.50
CA LEU A 83 0.93 -0.24 11.75
C LEU A 83 1.46 -1.59 12.29
N GLY A 84 2.44 -1.56 13.20
CA GLY A 84 3.03 -2.79 13.75
C GLY A 84 4.00 -3.48 12.79
N VAL A 85 4.64 -2.73 11.90
CA VAL A 85 5.64 -3.24 10.97
C VAL A 85 6.84 -3.78 11.74
N ALA A 86 7.24 -5.02 11.44
CA ALA A 86 8.35 -5.68 12.13
C ALA A 86 9.72 -5.27 11.57
N ARG A 87 9.77 -4.85 10.31
CA ARG A 87 11.00 -4.41 9.65
C ARG A 87 10.69 -3.42 8.54
N LEU A 88 11.39 -2.27 8.54
CA LEU A 88 11.37 -1.29 7.47
C LEU A 88 12.66 -1.41 6.64
N VAL A 89 12.54 -1.36 5.32
CA VAL A 89 13.64 -1.43 4.35
C VAL A 89 13.46 -0.33 3.31
N LEU A 90 14.49 0.47 3.07
CA LEU A 90 14.52 1.45 2.00
C LEU A 90 15.38 0.93 0.85
N LEU A 91 14.89 0.95 -0.40
CA LEU A 91 15.67 0.56 -1.58
C LEU A 91 16.65 1.65 -2.00
N GLY A 92 16.51 2.87 -1.46
CA GLY A 92 17.43 3.98 -1.65
C GLY A 92 17.44 4.55 -3.07
N ARG A 93 16.33 4.41 -3.81
CA ARG A 93 16.16 5.11 -5.08
C ARG A 93 15.61 6.51 -4.84
N ARG A 94 15.86 7.40 -5.80
CA ARG A 94 15.31 8.74 -5.79
C ARG A 94 13.90 8.73 -6.38
N ASP A 95 12.99 9.48 -5.79
CA ASP A 95 11.67 9.76 -6.33
C ASP A 95 11.79 10.41 -7.73
N SER A 96 11.09 9.81 -8.70
CA SER A 96 11.14 10.29 -10.08
C SER A 96 10.26 11.52 -10.32
N GLY A 97 9.31 11.80 -9.43
CA GLY A 97 8.29 12.82 -9.64
C GLY A 97 7.29 12.43 -10.73
N LEU A 98 6.60 13.43 -11.26
CA LEU A 98 5.55 13.23 -12.25
C LEU A 98 6.09 13.27 -13.70
N PRO A 99 5.33 12.73 -14.67
CA PRO A 99 5.71 12.77 -16.08
C PRO A 99 6.00 14.20 -16.55
N GLY A 100 7.16 14.39 -17.17
CA GLY A 100 7.60 15.70 -17.68
C GLY A 100 8.42 16.53 -16.69
N TRP A 101 8.60 16.08 -15.46
CA TRP A 101 9.51 16.74 -14.51
C TRP A 101 10.97 16.41 -14.81
N GLU A 102 11.88 17.35 -14.56
CA GLU A 102 13.33 17.13 -14.73
C GLU A 102 13.85 15.98 -13.86
N SER A 103 13.26 15.78 -12.70
CA SER A 103 13.59 14.69 -11.77
C SER A 103 13.51 13.31 -12.39
N THR A 104 12.66 13.10 -13.40
CA THR A 104 12.56 11.82 -14.13
C THR A 104 13.84 11.46 -14.88
N ALA A 105 14.68 12.44 -15.22
CA ALA A 105 15.96 12.24 -15.91
C ALA A 105 17.14 12.06 -14.95
N HIS A 106 16.95 12.23 -13.64
CA HIS A 106 18.01 12.07 -12.63
C HIS A 106 18.57 10.63 -12.66
N PRO A 107 19.90 10.42 -12.64
CA PRO A 107 20.48 9.06 -12.77
C PRO A 107 20.03 8.10 -11.67
N ASP A 108 19.74 8.60 -10.46
CA ASP A 108 19.28 7.80 -9.33
C ASP A 108 17.74 7.67 -9.26
N ALA A 109 17.00 8.33 -10.15
CA ALA A 109 15.54 8.22 -10.17
C ALA A 109 15.12 6.76 -10.34
N LEU A 110 14.03 6.36 -9.67
CA LEU A 110 13.52 4.99 -9.74
C LEU A 110 13.22 4.56 -11.19
N LEU A 111 12.69 5.48 -12.00
CA LEU A 111 12.45 5.26 -13.44
C LEU A 111 13.71 4.97 -14.27
N ARG A 112 14.88 5.37 -13.79
CA ARG A 112 16.18 5.12 -14.47
C ARG A 112 16.87 3.86 -13.96
N ALA A 113 16.33 3.23 -12.93
CA ALA A 113 16.90 2.03 -12.34
C ALA A 113 16.74 0.80 -13.26
N ASP A 114 17.67 -0.13 -13.16
CA ASP A 114 17.43 -1.49 -13.65
C ASP A 114 16.41 -2.19 -12.75
N LEU A 115 15.14 -2.20 -13.18
CA LEU A 115 14.03 -2.78 -12.43
C LEU A 115 14.19 -4.29 -12.22
N ARG A 116 14.92 -5.00 -13.11
CA ARG A 116 15.21 -6.43 -12.92
C ARG A 116 16.24 -6.64 -11.82
N ALA A 117 17.27 -5.80 -11.75
CA ALA A 117 18.23 -5.84 -10.66
C ALA A 117 17.58 -5.51 -9.31
N LEU A 118 16.67 -4.52 -9.27
CA LEU A 118 15.87 -4.22 -8.07
C LEU A 118 14.96 -5.39 -7.70
N GLY A 119 14.26 -5.98 -8.65
CA GLY A 119 13.42 -7.16 -8.43
C GLY A 119 14.20 -8.37 -7.94
N THR A 120 15.44 -8.57 -8.45
CA THR A 120 16.34 -9.61 -7.93
C THR A 120 16.76 -9.32 -6.48
N THR A 121 16.98 -8.05 -6.13
CA THR A 121 17.29 -7.63 -4.75
C THR A 121 16.10 -7.89 -3.83
N LEU A 122 14.89 -7.54 -4.28
CA LEU A 122 13.66 -7.84 -3.56
C LEU A 122 13.42 -9.34 -3.40
N ALA A 123 13.66 -10.15 -4.44
CA ALA A 123 13.54 -11.61 -4.37
C ALA A 123 14.45 -12.20 -3.29
N ARG A 124 15.69 -11.74 -3.21
CA ARG A 124 16.61 -12.15 -2.13
C ARG A 124 16.10 -11.76 -0.74
N LEU A 125 15.42 -10.62 -0.61
CA LEU A 125 14.78 -10.22 0.64
C LEU A 125 13.61 -11.16 0.97
N VAL A 126 12.73 -11.44 0.00
CA VAL A 126 11.59 -12.37 0.13
C VAL A 126 12.06 -13.73 0.61
N GLU A 127 13.13 -14.27 0.02
CA GLU A 127 13.71 -15.56 0.43
C GLU A 127 14.32 -15.51 1.84
N ARG A 128 15.10 -14.48 2.17
CA ARG A 128 15.72 -14.34 3.50
C ARG A 128 14.69 -14.19 4.62
N GLU A 129 13.62 -13.47 4.37
CA GLU A 129 12.51 -13.29 5.32
C GLU A 129 11.54 -14.49 5.29
N GLN A 130 11.73 -15.45 4.39
CA GLN A 130 10.82 -16.57 4.16
C GLN A 130 9.38 -16.13 3.92
N ALA A 131 9.23 -14.99 3.23
CA ALA A 131 7.92 -14.40 2.99
C ALA A 131 7.07 -15.31 2.08
N GLU A 132 5.78 -15.44 2.40
CA GLU A 132 4.83 -16.27 1.67
C GLU A 132 4.15 -15.51 0.52
N ALA A 133 4.10 -14.19 0.64
CA ALA A 133 3.46 -13.32 -0.32
C ALA A 133 4.22 -11.99 -0.48
N VAL A 134 4.01 -11.38 -1.64
CA VAL A 134 4.45 -10.01 -1.95
C VAL A 134 3.22 -9.16 -2.20
N VAL A 135 3.10 -8.04 -1.52
CA VAL A 135 2.13 -6.99 -1.83
C VAL A 135 2.85 -5.90 -2.63
N THR A 136 2.25 -5.45 -3.71
CA THR A 136 2.74 -4.37 -4.57
C THR A 136 1.55 -3.65 -5.19
N TYR A 137 1.72 -2.72 -6.14
CA TYR A 137 0.58 -2.08 -6.81
C TYR A 137 0.07 -2.88 -8.00
N ASP A 138 -1.12 -2.51 -8.51
CA ASP A 138 -1.63 -2.99 -9.77
C ASP A 138 -0.80 -2.48 -10.98
N ALA A 139 -1.09 -3.00 -12.16
CA ALA A 139 -0.27 -2.74 -13.36
C ALA A 139 -0.27 -1.26 -13.80
N ASP A 140 -1.29 -0.50 -13.42
CA ASP A 140 -1.40 0.93 -13.72
C ASP A 140 -0.83 1.79 -12.58
N GLY A 141 -0.29 1.16 -11.50
CA GLY A 141 0.23 1.86 -10.33
C GLY A 141 -0.86 2.64 -9.60
N ILE A 142 -2.04 2.06 -9.50
CA ILE A 142 -3.29 2.62 -8.95
C ILE A 142 -3.80 3.82 -9.76
N TYR A 143 -3.02 4.89 -9.90
CA TYR A 143 -3.44 6.15 -10.56
C TYR A 143 -2.43 6.64 -11.62
N GLY A 144 -1.47 5.81 -12.01
CA GLY A 144 -0.55 6.10 -13.09
C GLY A 144 0.72 6.85 -12.67
N HIS A 145 1.04 6.95 -11.38
CA HIS A 145 2.33 7.48 -10.96
C HIS A 145 3.46 6.59 -11.51
N PRO A 146 4.51 7.17 -12.17
CA PRO A 146 5.54 6.37 -12.83
C PRO A 146 6.28 5.44 -11.87
N ASP A 147 6.55 5.88 -10.65
CA ASP A 147 7.23 5.08 -9.64
C ASP A 147 6.35 3.93 -9.11
N HIS A 148 5.02 4.11 -9.06
CA HIS A 148 4.10 3.01 -8.72
C HIS A 148 4.10 1.93 -9.79
N VAL A 149 4.14 2.32 -11.08
CA VAL A 149 4.27 1.35 -12.19
C VAL A 149 5.62 0.62 -12.12
N ALA A 150 6.71 1.34 -11.80
CA ALA A 150 8.02 0.72 -11.62
C ALA A 150 8.02 -0.27 -10.44
N VAL A 151 7.40 0.08 -9.32
CA VAL A 151 7.23 -0.78 -8.12
C VAL A 151 6.39 -2.01 -8.45
N HIS A 152 5.30 -1.88 -9.21
CA HIS A 152 4.56 -3.03 -9.73
C HIS A 152 5.48 -4.01 -10.46
N LEU A 153 6.29 -3.52 -11.40
CA LEU A 153 7.20 -4.37 -12.18
C LEU A 153 8.26 -5.05 -11.30
N VAL A 154 8.83 -4.32 -10.33
CA VAL A 154 9.80 -4.85 -9.35
C VAL A 154 9.18 -5.97 -8.51
N GLY A 155 7.99 -5.73 -7.94
CA GLY A 155 7.27 -6.71 -7.12
C GLY A 155 6.89 -7.95 -7.90
N ARG A 156 6.35 -7.79 -9.10
CA ARG A 156 5.99 -8.89 -10.02
C ARG A 156 7.19 -9.73 -10.42
N TYR A 157 8.32 -9.07 -10.72
CA TYR A 157 9.55 -9.77 -11.07
C TYR A 157 10.11 -10.59 -9.90
N ALA A 158 10.15 -9.99 -8.70
CA ALA A 158 10.60 -10.68 -7.49
C ALA A 158 9.73 -11.91 -7.16
N ALA A 159 8.42 -11.76 -7.24
CA ALA A 159 7.49 -12.86 -7.00
C ALA A 159 7.62 -13.98 -8.05
N GLY A 160 7.85 -13.62 -9.32
CA GLY A 160 8.12 -14.58 -10.38
C GLY A 160 9.39 -15.42 -10.14
N LEU A 161 10.46 -14.79 -9.59
CA LEU A 161 11.69 -15.50 -9.22
C LEU A 161 11.51 -16.43 -8.02
N THR A 162 10.64 -16.09 -7.08
CA THR A 162 10.46 -16.81 -5.81
C THR A 162 9.25 -17.76 -5.80
N GLY A 163 8.42 -17.70 -6.85
CA GLY A 163 7.18 -18.49 -6.92
C GLY A 163 6.11 -18.06 -5.91
N ARG A 164 6.18 -16.83 -5.36
CA ARG A 164 5.24 -16.35 -4.33
C ARG A 164 3.99 -15.73 -4.95
N THR A 165 2.88 -15.87 -4.24
CA THR A 165 1.64 -15.17 -4.59
C THR A 165 1.85 -13.67 -4.47
N VAL A 166 1.32 -12.90 -5.45
CA VAL A 166 1.30 -11.45 -5.43
C VAL A 166 -0.11 -10.96 -5.15
N TYR A 167 -0.20 -9.95 -4.28
CA TYR A 167 -1.39 -9.16 -4.09
C TYR A 167 -1.11 -7.75 -4.60
N GLU A 168 -1.73 -7.41 -5.73
CA GLU A 168 -1.62 -6.10 -6.35
C GLU A 168 -2.62 -5.16 -5.70
N SER A 169 -2.15 -4.29 -4.81
CA SER A 169 -2.97 -3.27 -4.17
C SER A 169 -3.52 -2.31 -5.23
N THR A 170 -4.79 -2.01 -5.11
CA THR A 170 -5.55 -1.16 -6.02
C THR A 170 -6.64 -0.43 -5.25
N VAL A 171 -7.48 0.31 -5.94
CA VAL A 171 -8.74 0.83 -5.41
C VAL A 171 -9.90 0.39 -6.30
N ASP A 172 -11.06 0.18 -5.69
CA ASP A 172 -12.30 -0.05 -6.44
C ASP A 172 -12.86 1.31 -6.88
N ARG A 173 -12.73 1.63 -8.19
CA ARG A 173 -13.21 2.91 -8.72
C ARG A 173 -14.74 3.03 -8.71
N GLU A 174 -15.47 1.90 -8.70
CA GLU A 174 -16.92 1.91 -8.63
C GLU A 174 -17.38 2.24 -7.22
N HIS A 175 -16.69 1.70 -6.20
CA HIS A 175 -16.91 2.06 -4.81
C HIS A 175 -16.55 3.51 -4.52
N LEU A 176 -15.35 3.96 -4.92
CA LEU A 176 -14.88 5.32 -4.66
C LEU A 176 -15.69 6.39 -5.39
N HIS A 177 -16.41 6.04 -6.45
CA HIS A 177 -17.33 6.96 -7.11
C HIS A 177 -18.45 7.47 -6.17
N PHE A 178 -18.79 6.68 -5.15
CA PHE A 178 -19.83 6.99 -4.17
C PHE A 178 -19.26 7.34 -2.79
N ALA A 179 -17.97 7.16 -2.57
CA ALA A 179 -17.32 7.47 -1.31
C ALA A 179 -17.08 9.00 -1.20
N GLY A 180 -16.76 9.45 0.01
CA GLY A 180 -16.30 10.81 0.27
C GLY A 180 -14.94 11.10 -0.35
N ALA A 181 -14.37 12.24 0.00
CA ALA A 181 -13.05 12.65 -0.52
C ALA A 181 -11.96 11.62 -0.18
N HIS A 182 -11.23 11.19 -1.19
CA HIS A 182 -10.06 10.32 -1.06
C HIS A 182 -8.83 11.08 -1.58
N VAL A 183 -7.65 10.87 -0.97
CA VAL A 183 -6.39 11.53 -1.41
C VAL A 183 -6.10 11.31 -2.90
N LEU A 184 -6.64 10.25 -3.50
CA LEU A 184 -6.54 9.98 -4.93
C LEU A 184 -7.18 11.06 -5.81
N ASP A 185 -8.15 11.82 -5.34
CA ASP A 185 -8.78 12.88 -6.13
C ASP A 185 -7.75 13.95 -6.48
N ALA A 186 -6.90 14.32 -5.52
CA ALA A 186 -5.80 15.24 -5.75
C ALA A 186 -4.67 14.60 -6.59
N ALA A 187 -4.36 13.32 -6.33
CA ALA A 187 -3.31 12.59 -7.02
C ALA A 187 -3.66 12.35 -8.51
N THR A 188 -4.90 11.95 -8.82
CA THR A 188 -5.36 11.71 -10.20
C THR A 188 -5.46 13.00 -11.02
N ALA A 189 -5.74 14.14 -10.37
CA ALA A 189 -5.73 15.43 -11.03
C ALA A 189 -4.34 15.80 -11.58
N SER A 190 -3.28 15.31 -10.96
CA SER A 190 -1.89 15.56 -11.39
C SER A 190 -1.42 14.67 -12.53
N VAL A 191 -2.07 13.53 -12.78
CA VAL A 191 -1.74 12.57 -13.85
C VAL A 191 -2.87 12.52 -14.88
N ARG A 192 -2.83 13.44 -15.85
CA ARG A 192 -3.90 13.59 -16.84
C ARG A 192 -4.15 12.33 -17.66
N GLY A 193 -5.43 11.90 -17.73
CA GLY A 193 -5.90 10.90 -18.67
C GLY A 193 -5.69 9.44 -18.25
N THR A 194 -5.17 9.18 -17.07
CA THR A 194 -5.04 7.83 -16.51
C THR A 194 -6.35 7.36 -15.88
N ARG A 195 -6.71 6.11 -16.16
CA ARG A 195 -7.73 5.45 -15.35
C ARG A 195 -7.08 5.09 -14.02
N TYR A 196 -7.75 5.37 -12.90
CA TYR A 196 -7.30 4.91 -11.60
C TYR A 196 -8.00 3.60 -11.20
N GLY A 197 -7.31 2.78 -10.44
CA GLY A 197 -7.86 1.57 -9.83
C GLY A 197 -8.44 0.56 -10.80
N ARG A 198 -9.25 -0.33 -10.27
CA ARG A 198 -9.92 -1.43 -10.99
C ARG A 198 -11.43 -1.31 -10.84
N VAL A 199 -12.18 -1.97 -11.72
CA VAL A 199 -13.62 -2.22 -11.52
C VAL A 199 -13.80 -3.37 -10.53
N THR A 200 -14.90 -3.38 -9.78
CA THR A 200 -15.19 -4.40 -8.75
C THR A 200 -14.97 -5.83 -9.27
N ALA A 201 -15.37 -6.13 -10.52
CA ALA A 201 -15.23 -7.45 -11.11
C ALA A 201 -13.77 -7.93 -11.35
N GLU A 202 -12.79 -7.02 -11.34
CA GLU A 202 -11.37 -7.37 -11.48
C GLU A 202 -10.69 -7.63 -10.13
N ILE A 203 -11.32 -7.23 -9.03
CA ILE A 203 -10.80 -7.36 -7.67
C ILE A 203 -11.05 -8.79 -7.17
N THR A 204 -10.03 -9.42 -6.63
CA THR A 204 -10.11 -10.81 -6.14
C THR A 204 -10.15 -10.89 -4.62
N THR A 205 -9.65 -9.87 -3.94
CA THR A 205 -9.54 -9.85 -2.48
C THR A 205 -9.85 -8.43 -1.99
N ALA A 206 -10.83 -8.29 -1.11
CA ALA A 206 -11.17 -7.03 -0.47
C ALA A 206 -11.28 -7.24 1.04
N LEU A 207 -10.66 -6.38 1.81
CA LEU A 207 -10.58 -6.46 3.27
C LEU A 207 -11.28 -5.24 3.87
N ALA A 208 -12.31 -5.48 4.67
CA ALA A 208 -12.96 -4.43 5.45
C ALA A 208 -12.23 -4.28 6.79
N ALA A 209 -11.77 -3.06 7.08
CA ALA A 209 -11.12 -2.74 8.34
C ALA A 209 -12.11 -2.83 9.50
N THR A 210 -11.65 -3.39 10.62
CA THR A 210 -12.34 -3.19 11.89
C THR A 210 -12.16 -1.75 12.38
N PRO A 211 -13.00 -1.24 13.31
CA PRO A 211 -12.81 0.09 13.85
C PRO A 211 -11.42 0.35 14.45
N SER A 212 -10.80 -0.66 15.06
CA SER A 212 -9.45 -0.56 15.62
C SER A 212 -8.37 -0.49 14.54
N GLU A 213 -8.50 -1.26 13.46
CA GLU A 213 -7.59 -1.25 12.32
C GLU A 213 -7.71 0.07 11.53
N LEU A 214 -8.94 0.55 11.32
CA LEU A 214 -9.18 1.85 10.69
C LEU A 214 -8.61 3.00 11.53
N ALA A 215 -8.73 2.94 12.85
CA ALA A 215 -8.12 3.91 13.75
C ALA A 215 -6.58 3.88 13.68
N ALA A 216 -5.97 2.71 13.58
CA ALA A 216 -4.53 2.57 13.40
C ALA A 216 -4.08 3.14 12.03
N LYS A 217 -4.80 2.81 10.96
CA LYS A 217 -4.59 3.40 9.63
C LYS A 217 -4.65 4.92 9.66
N ARG A 218 -5.68 5.50 10.31
CA ARG A 218 -5.82 6.96 10.47
C ARG A 218 -4.61 7.58 11.19
N ARG A 219 -4.10 6.93 12.27
CA ARG A 219 -2.90 7.41 12.98
C ARG A 219 -1.64 7.30 12.13
N ALA A 220 -1.49 6.22 11.35
CA ALA A 220 -0.39 6.08 10.41
C ALA A 220 -0.43 7.16 9.32
N MET A 221 -1.60 7.44 8.74
CA MET A 221 -1.78 8.56 7.80
C MET A 221 -1.45 9.90 8.48
N ALA A 222 -1.88 10.12 9.72
CA ALA A 222 -1.58 11.33 10.49
C ALA A 222 -0.09 11.52 10.80
N ALA A 223 0.73 10.47 10.73
CA ALA A 223 2.18 10.58 10.88
C ALA A 223 2.84 11.30 9.70
N HIS A 224 2.22 11.27 8.51
CA HIS A 224 2.71 11.89 7.27
C HIS A 224 2.29 13.37 7.13
N THR A 225 2.58 14.16 8.15
CA THR A 225 2.14 15.57 8.27
C THR A 225 2.63 16.47 7.14
N SER A 226 3.76 16.12 6.51
CA SER A 226 4.28 16.89 5.38
C SER A 226 3.46 16.71 4.09
N GLN A 227 2.67 15.64 3.98
CA GLN A 227 1.94 15.28 2.77
C GLN A 227 0.42 15.26 2.98
N ILE A 228 -0.05 14.70 4.10
CA ILE A 228 -1.48 14.49 4.37
C ILE A 228 -2.03 15.64 5.23
N ASP A 229 -3.15 16.22 4.79
CA ASP A 229 -3.83 17.26 5.55
C ASP A 229 -4.62 16.64 6.72
N PRO A 230 -4.44 17.11 7.97
CA PRO A 230 -5.28 16.69 9.07
C PRO A 230 -6.79 16.85 8.81
N ALA A 231 -7.19 17.84 8.01
CA ALA A 231 -8.59 18.03 7.66
C ALA A 231 -9.17 16.86 6.85
N GLU A 232 -8.35 16.16 6.03
CA GLU A 232 -8.77 14.96 5.32
C GLU A 232 -9.03 13.79 6.27
N LEU A 233 -8.28 13.73 7.36
CA LEU A 233 -8.44 12.70 8.39
C LEU A 233 -9.66 12.92 9.29
N ASP A 234 -10.09 14.17 9.43
CA ASP A 234 -11.26 14.55 10.23
C ASP A 234 -12.55 14.60 9.41
N ASP A 235 -12.47 14.28 8.10
CA ASP A 235 -13.64 14.22 7.22
C ASP A 235 -14.64 13.16 7.71
N PRO A 236 -15.94 13.48 7.82
CA PRO A 236 -16.97 12.51 8.20
C PRO A 236 -17.05 11.27 7.28
N GLY A 237 -16.68 11.42 5.99
CA GLY A 237 -16.60 10.35 5.01
C GLY A 237 -15.32 9.51 5.07
N PHE A 238 -14.42 9.75 6.04
CA PHE A 238 -13.15 9.03 6.13
C PHE A 238 -13.34 7.51 6.15
N ALA A 239 -14.32 7.00 6.88
CA ALA A 239 -14.59 5.58 6.94
C ALA A 239 -14.99 5.05 5.54
N ASP A 240 -15.92 5.71 4.87
CA ASP A 240 -16.40 5.30 3.54
C ASP A 240 -15.27 5.26 2.51
N ALA A 241 -14.29 6.16 2.62
CA ALA A 241 -13.14 6.24 1.71
C ALA A 241 -12.02 5.24 2.03
N TYR A 242 -11.82 4.87 3.31
CA TYR A 242 -10.61 4.18 3.75
C TYR A 242 -10.82 2.86 4.49
N GLU A 243 -12.06 2.45 4.79
CA GLU A 243 -12.31 1.19 5.50
C GLU A 243 -12.09 -0.06 4.66
N LEU A 244 -12.15 0.05 3.33
CA LEU A 244 -11.91 -1.05 2.41
C LEU A 244 -10.51 -0.93 1.78
N GLU A 245 -9.83 -2.07 1.67
CA GLU A 245 -8.58 -2.21 0.95
C GLU A 245 -8.70 -3.36 -0.04
N TRP A 246 -8.29 -3.11 -1.29
CA TRP A 246 -8.57 -3.98 -2.43
C TRP A 246 -7.29 -4.48 -3.08
N PHE A 247 -7.34 -5.74 -3.53
CA PHE A 247 -6.22 -6.40 -4.16
C PHE A 247 -6.66 -7.22 -5.36
N VAL A 248 -5.80 -7.25 -6.38
CA VAL A 248 -5.87 -8.23 -7.46
C VAL A 248 -4.79 -9.28 -7.20
N ARG A 249 -5.22 -10.49 -6.85
CA ARG A 249 -4.30 -11.60 -6.58
C ARG A 249 -3.77 -12.21 -7.88
N ARG A 250 -2.48 -12.48 -7.90
CA ARG A 250 -1.80 -13.25 -8.95
C ARG A 250 -1.13 -14.45 -8.31
N GLY A 251 -1.72 -15.61 -8.51
CA GLY A 251 -1.31 -16.88 -7.93
C GLY A 251 -2.42 -17.57 -7.13
N PRO A 252 -2.11 -18.65 -6.43
CA PRO A 252 -3.06 -19.34 -5.57
C PRO A 252 -3.59 -18.43 -4.46
N ALA A 253 -4.79 -18.76 -3.94
CA ALA A 253 -5.29 -18.15 -2.71
C ALA A 253 -4.29 -18.37 -1.56
N GLY A 254 -4.11 -17.36 -0.71
CA GLY A 254 -3.09 -17.41 0.34
C GLY A 254 -3.35 -16.40 1.44
N LEU A 255 -2.28 -15.86 2.00
CA LEU A 255 -2.26 -15.15 3.27
C LEU A 255 -3.32 -14.04 3.39
N LEU A 256 -3.48 -13.16 2.38
CA LEU A 256 -4.46 -12.09 2.48
C LEU A 256 -5.91 -12.60 2.35
N ASP A 257 -6.14 -13.66 1.60
CA ASP A 257 -7.49 -14.24 1.47
C ASP A 257 -7.97 -14.85 2.79
N GLU A 258 -7.06 -15.31 3.63
CA GLU A 258 -7.35 -15.85 4.96
C GLU A 258 -7.70 -14.76 6.00
N LEU A 259 -7.47 -13.47 5.67
CA LEU A 259 -7.78 -12.35 6.55
C LEU A 259 -9.29 -11.98 6.60
N GLY A 260 -10.11 -12.63 5.82
CA GLY A 260 -11.53 -12.32 5.68
C GLY A 260 -11.80 -11.49 4.42
N ASN A 261 -11.95 -12.17 3.31
CA ASN A 261 -12.23 -11.55 2.02
C ASN A 261 -13.73 -11.25 1.88
N VAL A 262 -14.11 -9.97 1.87
CA VAL A 262 -15.53 -9.57 1.74
C VAL A 262 -16.09 -9.83 0.34
N HIS A 263 -15.27 -9.93 -0.71
CA HIS A 263 -15.72 -10.34 -2.04
C HIS A 263 -16.10 -11.82 -2.13
N ALA A 264 -15.55 -12.66 -1.27
CA ALA A 264 -15.92 -14.08 -1.25
C ALA A 264 -17.31 -14.35 -0.66
N LEU A 265 -17.97 -13.32 -0.13
CA LEU A 265 -19.28 -13.38 0.51
C LEU A 265 -20.41 -12.84 -0.39
N ALA A 266 -20.09 -12.34 -1.57
CA ALA A 266 -21.01 -11.87 -2.60
C ALA A 266 -21.13 -12.91 -3.73
#